data_74a05c29912563ebaab008153a448bbf
#
_entry.id   74a05c29912563ebaab008153a448bbf
#
_cell.length_a   1.000
_cell.length_b   1.000
_cell.length_c   1.000
_cell.angle_alpha   90.00
_cell.angle_beta   90.00
_cell.angle_gamma   90.00
#
_symmetry.space_group_name_H-M   'P 1'
#
loop_
_entity.id
_entity.type
_entity.pdbx_description
1 polymer ?
#
loop_
_entity_poly.entity_id
_entity_poly.type
_entity_poly.pdbx_seq_one_letter_code
_entity_poly.pdbx_strand_id
1 'polypeptide(L)'
;EALAKLGYHAFVADIYGVGNNPKNTGEAGKNAGFYKNNPAEYQKRIQLAIDQLVKAGADKNQIAVIGYCFGGTGAIEAARGNLNVKGVVSFHGGLGKAANSPTNEIKAKVLVLHGADDPYVPAKEIEAFQNEMRTSKADWQMIYYANSVHAFTHKDAGSDNSKGAAYNELADKRSWEAMKTFFTEIFK
;
A
#
# COMPACT_ATOMS: atom_id res chain seq x y z
N GLU A 1 -7.42 0.54 15.19
CA GLU A 1 -8.40 -0.18 16.04
C GLU A 1 -8.99 -1.41 15.34
N ALA A 2 -9.38 -1.34 14.04
CA ALA A 2 -10.03 -2.46 13.34
C ALA A 2 -9.13 -3.71 13.27
N LEU A 3 -7.85 -3.57 12.94
CA LEU A 3 -6.89 -4.68 12.93
C LEU A 3 -6.66 -5.25 14.33
N ALA A 4 -6.58 -4.40 15.35
CA ALA A 4 -6.42 -4.86 16.73
C ALA A 4 -7.62 -5.70 17.20
N LYS A 5 -8.84 -5.38 16.77
CA LYS A 5 -10.04 -6.19 17.03
C LYS A 5 -9.99 -7.57 16.35
N LEU A 6 -9.17 -7.74 15.33
CA LEU A 6 -8.91 -9.03 14.68
C LEU A 6 -7.76 -9.82 15.35
N GLY A 7 -7.19 -9.29 16.44
CA GLY A 7 -6.12 -9.95 17.20
C GLY A 7 -4.69 -9.61 16.75
N TYR A 8 -4.53 -8.64 15.82
CA TYR A 8 -3.19 -8.22 15.36
C TYR A 8 -2.62 -7.09 16.20
N HIS A 9 -1.31 -7.09 16.41
CA HIS A 9 -0.58 -5.89 16.80
C HIS A 9 -0.59 -4.92 15.61
N ALA A 10 -1.13 -3.73 15.78
CA ALA A 10 -1.24 -2.74 14.71
C ALA A 10 -0.45 -1.47 15.07
N PHE A 11 0.44 -1.05 14.17
CA PHE A 11 1.25 0.15 14.29
C PHE A 11 1.01 1.07 13.07
N VAL A 12 0.80 2.34 13.32
CA VAL A 12 0.63 3.35 12.28
C VAL A 12 1.97 4.06 12.07
N ALA A 13 2.56 3.87 10.89
CA ALA A 13 3.84 4.45 10.53
C ALA A 13 3.71 5.95 10.21
N ASP A 14 4.45 6.80 10.92
CA ASP A 14 4.67 8.20 10.53
C ASP A 14 5.83 8.26 9.54
N ILE A 15 5.51 8.23 8.25
CA ILE A 15 6.51 8.25 7.17
C ILE A 15 7.22 9.61 7.11
N TYR A 16 6.50 10.69 7.35
CA TYR A 16 7.07 12.04 7.23
C TYR A 16 7.94 12.43 8.43
N GLY A 17 7.65 11.87 9.60
CA GLY A 17 8.34 12.17 10.87
C GLY A 17 7.74 13.35 11.62
N VAL A 18 8.01 13.38 12.90
CA VAL A 18 7.48 14.40 13.83
C VAL A 18 7.79 15.80 13.32
N GLY A 19 6.77 16.64 13.26
CA GLY A 19 6.87 18.04 12.82
C GLY A 19 6.86 18.24 11.30
N ASN A 20 6.85 17.17 10.49
CA ASN A 20 6.87 17.26 9.03
C ASN A 20 5.51 16.94 8.40
N ASN A 21 4.45 16.92 9.17
CA ASN A 21 3.09 16.70 8.66
C ASN A 21 2.69 17.82 7.70
N PRO A 22 2.19 17.49 6.49
CA PRO A 22 1.80 18.49 5.51
C PRO A 22 0.61 19.31 6.03
N LYS A 23 0.66 20.62 5.82
CA LYS A 23 -0.37 21.57 6.27
C LYS A 23 -1.50 21.75 5.24
N ASN A 24 -1.26 21.31 4.01
CA ASN A 24 -2.20 21.41 2.90
C ASN A 24 -1.92 20.35 1.85
N THR A 25 -2.80 20.21 0.85
CA THR A 25 -2.69 19.22 -0.22
C THR A 25 -1.46 19.39 -1.10
N GLY A 26 -0.97 20.62 -1.30
CA GLY A 26 0.24 20.91 -2.06
C GLY A 26 1.49 20.37 -1.36
N GLU A 27 1.60 20.60 -0.05
CA GLU A 27 2.69 20.04 0.78
C GLU A 27 2.59 18.51 0.83
N ALA A 28 1.38 17.96 0.97
CA ALA A 28 1.17 16.52 0.94
C ALA A 28 1.65 15.89 -0.37
N GLY A 29 1.31 16.51 -1.51
CA GLY A 29 1.77 16.07 -2.84
C GLY A 29 3.30 16.14 -2.97
N LYS A 30 3.93 17.24 -2.49
CA LYS A 30 5.39 17.39 -2.49
C LYS A 30 6.07 16.31 -1.65
N ASN A 31 5.60 16.09 -0.42
CA ASN A 31 6.15 15.08 0.48
C ASN A 31 5.99 13.67 -0.10
N ALA A 32 4.80 13.33 -0.59
CA ALA A 32 4.57 12.05 -1.25
C ALA A 32 5.46 11.85 -2.48
N GLY A 33 5.62 12.90 -3.31
CA GLY A 33 6.52 12.90 -4.47
C GLY A 33 7.98 12.64 -4.08
N PHE A 34 8.44 13.24 -2.98
CA PHE A 34 9.79 13.00 -2.48
C PHE A 34 10.01 11.50 -2.21
N TYR A 35 9.16 10.86 -1.43
CA TYR A 35 9.31 9.44 -1.10
C TYR A 35 9.15 8.52 -2.31
N LYS A 36 8.20 8.80 -3.22
CA LYS A 36 8.02 8.03 -4.46
C LYS A 36 9.26 8.10 -5.37
N ASN A 37 9.98 9.21 -5.37
CA ASN A 37 11.20 9.38 -6.15
C ASN A 37 12.47 8.95 -5.40
N ASN A 38 12.38 8.65 -4.10
CA ASN A 38 13.49 8.21 -3.25
C ASN A 38 13.10 6.89 -2.54
N PRO A 39 12.99 5.78 -3.27
CA PRO A 39 12.46 4.52 -2.74
C PRO A 39 13.30 3.99 -1.56
N ALA A 40 14.61 4.16 -1.57
CA ALA A 40 15.47 3.74 -0.46
C ALA A 40 15.12 4.45 0.85
N GLU A 41 14.84 5.75 0.82
CA GLU A 41 14.41 6.50 2.01
C GLU A 41 13.00 6.09 2.44
N TYR A 42 12.10 5.82 1.49
CA TYR A 42 10.76 5.32 1.80
C TYR A 42 10.82 3.95 2.50
N GLN A 43 11.58 3.01 1.94
CA GLN A 43 11.81 1.69 2.51
C GLN A 43 12.44 1.77 3.90
N LYS A 44 13.42 2.66 4.10
CA LYS A 44 14.03 2.92 5.40
C LYS A 44 13.00 3.40 6.44
N ARG A 45 12.11 4.33 6.08
CA ARG A 45 11.06 4.81 6.99
C ARG A 45 10.09 3.69 7.38
N ILE A 46 9.74 2.82 6.42
CA ILE A 46 8.89 1.66 6.68
C ILE A 46 9.62 0.66 7.58
N GLN A 47 10.92 0.40 7.34
CA GLN A 47 11.71 -0.49 8.19
C GLN A 47 11.77 0.00 9.64
N LEU A 48 11.98 1.30 9.85
CA LEU A 48 11.96 1.89 11.20
C LEU A 48 10.61 1.67 11.91
N ALA A 49 9.50 1.72 11.19
CA ALA A 49 8.18 1.43 11.74
C ALA A 49 8.02 -0.06 12.11
N ILE A 50 8.52 -0.96 11.26
CA ILE A 50 8.57 -2.40 11.53
C ILE A 50 9.40 -2.67 12.79
N ASP A 51 10.58 -2.05 12.91
CA ASP A 51 11.46 -2.20 14.06
C ASP A 51 10.78 -1.76 15.37
N GLN A 52 10.00 -0.67 15.34
CA GLN A 52 9.22 -0.22 16.50
C GLN A 52 8.10 -1.21 16.85
N LEU A 53 7.41 -1.75 15.85
CA LEU A 53 6.37 -2.76 16.07
C LEU A 53 6.96 -4.03 16.71
N VAL A 54 8.11 -4.51 16.23
CA VAL A 54 8.82 -5.65 16.80
C VAL A 54 9.29 -5.36 18.22
N LYS A 55 9.84 -4.17 18.47
CA LYS A 55 10.22 -3.71 19.82
C LYS A 55 9.02 -3.67 20.77
N ALA A 56 7.83 -3.40 20.27
CA ALA A 56 6.58 -3.43 21.03
C ALA A 56 6.02 -4.84 21.27
N GLY A 57 6.71 -5.90 20.83
CA GLY A 57 6.37 -7.29 21.11
C GLY A 57 5.77 -8.08 19.97
N ALA A 58 5.70 -7.53 18.75
CA ALA A 58 5.25 -8.30 17.59
C ALA A 58 6.32 -9.32 17.13
N ASP A 59 5.89 -10.47 16.65
CA ASP A 59 6.80 -11.46 16.06
C ASP A 59 7.36 -10.94 14.73
N LYS A 60 8.68 -10.78 14.69
CA LYS A 60 9.41 -10.31 13.51
C LYS A 60 9.24 -11.19 12.25
N ASN A 61 8.79 -12.42 12.41
CA ASN A 61 8.55 -13.35 11.32
C ASN A 61 7.08 -13.36 10.87
N GLN A 62 6.21 -12.61 11.52
CA GLN A 62 4.77 -12.54 11.26
C GLN A 62 4.33 -11.08 11.03
N ILE A 63 5.00 -10.39 10.13
CA ILE A 63 4.75 -8.98 9.79
C ILE A 63 4.07 -8.90 8.41
N ALA A 64 3.05 -8.04 8.31
CA ALA A 64 2.53 -7.55 7.05
C ALA A 64 2.53 -6.02 7.02
N VAL A 65 2.68 -5.44 5.84
CA VAL A 65 2.56 -4.00 5.62
C VAL A 65 1.30 -3.74 4.80
N ILE A 66 0.41 -2.89 5.29
CA ILE A 66 -0.74 -2.42 4.53
C ILE A 66 -0.68 -0.90 4.38
N GLY A 67 -1.28 -0.40 3.33
CA GLY A 67 -1.35 1.05 3.15
C GLY A 67 -2.44 1.47 2.17
N TYR A 68 -2.86 2.72 2.33
CA TYR A 68 -3.91 3.37 1.55
C TYR A 68 -3.31 4.54 0.79
N CYS A 69 -3.70 4.74 -0.46
CA CYS A 69 -3.22 5.86 -1.27
C CYS A 69 -1.68 5.91 -1.31
N PHE A 70 -1.05 6.97 -0.79
CA PHE A 70 0.39 7.07 -0.61
C PHE A 70 0.95 5.85 0.17
N GLY A 71 0.32 5.46 1.28
CA GLY A 71 0.71 4.28 2.04
C GLY A 71 0.60 2.98 1.26
N GLY A 72 -0.33 2.88 0.29
CA GLY A 72 -0.43 1.74 -0.63
C GLY A 72 0.81 1.63 -1.55
N THR A 73 1.30 2.76 -2.06
CA THR A 73 2.61 2.81 -2.75
C THR A 73 3.73 2.34 -1.81
N GLY A 74 3.70 2.77 -0.53
CA GLY A 74 4.67 2.33 0.48
C GLY A 74 4.64 0.83 0.75
N ALA A 75 3.46 0.21 0.77
CA ALA A 75 3.33 -1.23 0.90
C ALA A 75 4.03 -1.96 -0.27
N ILE A 76 3.85 -1.48 -1.50
CA ILE A 76 4.57 -2.02 -2.67
C ILE A 76 6.08 -1.78 -2.54
N GLU A 77 6.51 -0.62 -2.06
CA GLU A 77 7.94 -0.34 -1.83
C GLU A 77 8.55 -1.24 -0.76
N ALA A 78 7.79 -1.64 0.27
CA ALA A 78 8.26 -2.63 1.25
C ALA A 78 8.55 -3.99 0.59
N ALA A 79 7.72 -4.42 -0.36
CA ALA A 79 7.94 -5.64 -1.13
C ALA A 79 9.15 -5.50 -2.08
N ARG A 80 9.25 -4.39 -2.82
CA ARG A 80 10.39 -4.08 -3.72
C ARG A 80 11.73 -4.06 -2.99
N GLY A 81 11.74 -3.52 -1.77
CA GLY A 81 12.91 -3.49 -0.88
C GLY A 81 13.21 -4.81 -0.17
N ASN A 82 12.40 -5.85 -0.38
CA ASN A 82 12.50 -7.12 0.34
C ASN A 82 12.62 -6.94 1.86
N LEU A 83 11.86 -6.00 2.43
CA LEU A 83 11.77 -5.88 3.88
C LEU A 83 11.25 -7.21 4.47
N ASN A 84 11.65 -7.53 5.70
CA ASN A 84 11.28 -8.81 6.31
C ASN A 84 9.79 -8.84 6.67
N VAL A 85 8.95 -9.04 5.64
CA VAL A 85 7.49 -9.11 5.76
C VAL A 85 6.95 -10.33 5.01
N LYS A 86 5.91 -10.95 5.54
CA LYS A 86 5.20 -12.08 4.89
C LYS A 86 4.43 -11.63 3.66
N GLY A 87 3.83 -10.45 3.73
CA GLY A 87 3.04 -9.92 2.64
C GLY A 87 2.76 -8.44 2.78
N VAL A 88 2.32 -7.86 1.69
CA VAL A 88 1.94 -6.44 1.60
C VAL A 88 0.56 -6.30 0.97
N VAL A 89 -0.21 -5.29 1.41
CA VAL A 89 -1.52 -4.96 0.84
C VAL A 89 -1.58 -3.49 0.46
N SER A 90 -1.82 -3.21 -0.81
CA SER A 90 -1.99 -1.86 -1.33
C SER A 90 -3.48 -1.60 -1.62
N PHE A 91 -4.09 -0.66 -0.90
CA PHE A 91 -5.42 -0.14 -1.19
C PHE A 91 -5.30 1.13 -2.02
N HIS A 92 -5.83 1.12 -3.24
CA HIS A 92 -5.81 2.25 -4.18
C HIS A 92 -4.48 3.03 -4.19
N GLY A 93 -3.35 2.34 -4.07
CA GLY A 93 -2.02 2.94 -4.15
C GLY A 93 -1.57 3.14 -5.58
N GLY A 94 -0.69 4.12 -5.80
CA GLY A 94 0.07 4.22 -7.06
C GLY A 94 1.00 3.02 -7.19
N LEU A 95 1.12 2.49 -8.40
CA LEU A 95 1.87 1.28 -8.72
C LEU A 95 3.21 1.57 -9.41
N GLY A 96 3.43 2.83 -9.77
CA GLY A 96 4.65 3.29 -10.43
C GLY A 96 5.91 2.92 -9.65
N LYS A 97 6.99 2.70 -10.40
CA LYS A 97 8.33 2.44 -9.88
C LYS A 97 9.28 3.56 -10.29
N ALA A 98 10.13 4.00 -9.38
CA ALA A 98 11.15 4.99 -9.72
C ALA A 98 12.09 4.44 -10.80
N ALA A 99 12.43 5.26 -11.80
CA ALA A 99 13.15 4.84 -13.00
C ALA A 99 14.51 4.19 -12.72
N ASN A 100 15.14 4.58 -11.61
CA ASN A 100 16.45 4.08 -11.19
C ASN A 100 16.39 2.90 -10.21
N SER A 101 15.18 2.42 -9.88
CA SER A 101 15.02 1.28 -8.97
C SER A 101 15.30 -0.04 -9.70
N PRO A 102 16.12 -0.94 -9.13
CA PRO A 102 16.35 -2.24 -9.71
C PRO A 102 15.08 -3.10 -9.66
N THR A 103 14.97 -4.06 -10.57
CA THR A 103 13.97 -5.12 -10.50
C THR A 103 14.62 -6.36 -9.91
N ASN A 104 14.37 -6.60 -8.63
CA ASN A 104 14.87 -7.76 -7.90
C ASN A 104 13.75 -8.80 -7.75
N GLU A 105 14.10 -10.02 -7.39
CA GLU A 105 13.12 -11.01 -6.93
C GLU A 105 12.38 -10.48 -5.69
N ILE A 106 11.05 -10.54 -5.68
CA ILE A 106 10.21 -10.12 -4.57
C ILE A 106 9.78 -11.36 -3.77
N LYS A 107 10.13 -11.39 -2.49
CA LYS A 107 9.86 -12.53 -1.59
C LYS A 107 8.52 -12.45 -0.87
N ALA A 108 8.07 -11.23 -0.57
CA ALA A 108 6.79 -11.00 0.08
C ALA A 108 5.63 -11.30 -0.88
N LYS A 109 4.52 -11.86 -0.37
CA LYS A 109 3.29 -11.95 -1.15
C LYS A 109 2.67 -10.56 -1.31
N VAL A 110 2.08 -10.29 -2.47
CA VAL A 110 1.58 -8.96 -2.84
C VAL A 110 0.09 -9.01 -3.16
N LEU A 111 -0.71 -8.25 -2.43
CA LEU A 111 -2.13 -8.02 -2.74
C LEU A 111 -2.35 -6.56 -3.11
N VAL A 112 -2.89 -6.34 -4.31
CA VAL A 112 -3.30 -5.01 -4.79
C VAL A 112 -4.82 -4.95 -4.89
N LEU A 113 -5.42 -3.97 -4.22
CA LEU A 113 -6.86 -3.70 -4.18
C LEU A 113 -7.11 -2.38 -4.89
N HIS A 114 -7.57 -2.45 -6.16
CA HIS A 114 -7.52 -1.36 -7.11
C HIS A 114 -8.91 -0.93 -7.57
N GLY A 115 -9.17 0.38 -7.62
CA GLY A 115 -10.35 0.94 -8.26
C GLY A 115 -10.22 0.83 -9.79
N ALA A 116 -11.17 0.13 -10.45
CA ALA A 116 -11.08 -0.12 -11.88
C ALA A 116 -11.06 1.16 -12.74
N ASP A 117 -11.59 2.25 -12.19
CA ASP A 117 -11.74 3.54 -12.86
C ASP A 117 -10.82 4.62 -12.24
N ASP A 118 -9.74 4.21 -11.52
CA ASP A 118 -8.80 5.14 -10.88
C ASP A 118 -7.98 5.93 -11.92
N PRO A 119 -8.23 7.25 -12.10
CA PRO A 119 -7.55 8.05 -13.13
C PRO A 119 -6.09 8.36 -12.77
N TYR A 120 -5.68 8.16 -11.51
CA TYR A 120 -4.32 8.44 -11.06
C TYR A 120 -3.35 7.27 -11.28
N VAL A 121 -3.88 6.11 -11.70
CA VAL A 121 -3.07 4.93 -12.05
C VAL A 121 -3.43 4.51 -13.48
N PRO A 122 -2.80 5.11 -14.50
CA PRO A 122 -3.14 4.83 -15.89
C PRO A 122 -2.82 3.39 -16.29
N ALA A 123 -3.52 2.86 -17.29
CA ALA A 123 -3.38 1.48 -17.76
C ALA A 123 -1.92 1.07 -18.04
N LYS A 124 -1.10 1.99 -18.56
CA LYS A 124 0.33 1.76 -18.80
C LYS A 124 1.11 1.49 -17.49
N GLU A 125 0.75 2.16 -16.40
CA GLU A 125 1.36 1.93 -15.09
C GLU A 125 0.98 0.56 -14.54
N ILE A 126 -0.29 0.18 -14.71
CA ILE A 126 -0.79 -1.15 -14.32
C ILE A 126 -0.06 -2.25 -15.10
N GLU A 127 0.06 -2.10 -16.42
CA GLU A 127 0.79 -3.03 -17.26
C GLU A 127 2.26 -3.16 -16.85
N ALA A 128 2.93 -2.03 -16.61
CA ALA A 128 4.31 -2.02 -16.16
C ALA A 128 4.48 -2.71 -14.81
N PHE A 129 3.57 -2.47 -13.86
CA PHE A 129 3.55 -3.15 -12.57
C PHE A 129 3.35 -4.67 -12.71
N GLN A 130 2.39 -5.10 -13.52
CA GLN A 130 2.17 -6.54 -13.74
C GLN A 130 3.39 -7.22 -14.38
N ASN A 131 4.06 -6.54 -15.32
CA ASN A 131 5.30 -7.04 -15.92
C ASN A 131 6.44 -7.10 -14.89
N GLU A 132 6.53 -6.09 -14.00
CA GLU A 132 7.48 -6.12 -12.88
C GLU A 132 7.21 -7.32 -11.97
N MET A 133 5.98 -7.57 -11.56
CA MET A 133 5.63 -8.71 -10.69
C MET A 133 6.03 -10.05 -11.31
N ARG A 134 5.80 -10.23 -12.61
CA ARG A 134 6.23 -11.46 -13.35
C ARG A 134 7.75 -11.58 -13.38
N THR A 135 8.45 -10.50 -13.72
CA THR A 135 9.92 -10.50 -13.81
C THR A 135 10.57 -10.71 -12.45
N SER A 136 10.00 -10.16 -11.40
CA SER A 136 10.44 -10.32 -10.00
C SER A 136 10.04 -11.65 -9.39
N LYS A 137 9.38 -12.54 -10.12
CA LYS A 137 8.85 -13.84 -9.64
C LYS A 137 8.00 -13.69 -8.37
N ALA A 138 7.32 -12.56 -8.21
CA ALA A 138 6.48 -12.31 -7.07
C ALA A 138 5.26 -13.25 -7.04
N ASP A 139 4.85 -13.68 -5.86
CA ASP A 139 3.52 -14.24 -5.62
C ASP A 139 2.56 -13.07 -5.40
N TRP A 140 1.70 -12.79 -6.38
CA TRP A 140 0.87 -11.59 -6.37
C TRP A 140 -0.54 -11.81 -6.85
N GLN A 141 -1.44 -11.00 -6.32
CA GLN A 141 -2.85 -10.90 -6.71
C GLN A 141 -3.25 -9.44 -6.86
N MET A 142 -4.06 -9.14 -7.88
CA MET A 142 -4.66 -7.82 -8.08
C MET A 142 -6.18 -7.97 -8.27
N ILE A 143 -6.95 -7.25 -7.46
CA ILE A 143 -8.41 -7.25 -7.51
C ILE A 143 -8.88 -5.88 -7.97
N TYR A 144 -9.70 -5.85 -9.00
CA TYR A 144 -10.32 -4.65 -9.53
C TYR A 144 -11.75 -4.50 -9.01
N TYR A 145 -12.06 -3.32 -8.51
CA TYR A 145 -13.40 -2.98 -8.06
C TYR A 145 -14.07 -2.07 -9.09
N ALA A 146 -15.08 -2.59 -9.79
CA ALA A 146 -15.84 -1.84 -10.79
C ALA A 146 -16.50 -0.60 -10.17
N ASN A 147 -16.65 0.46 -10.98
CA ASN A 147 -17.25 1.74 -10.56
C ASN A 147 -16.55 2.36 -9.34
N SER A 148 -15.27 2.13 -9.18
CA SER A 148 -14.46 2.63 -8.06
C SER A 148 -13.26 3.39 -8.61
N VAL A 149 -13.11 4.60 -8.12
CA VAL A 149 -11.97 5.49 -8.41
C VAL A 149 -10.98 5.48 -7.25
N HIS A 150 -10.02 6.41 -7.23
CA HIS A 150 -9.09 6.56 -6.11
C HIS A 150 -9.83 6.77 -4.79
N ALA A 151 -9.19 6.42 -3.67
CA ALA A 151 -9.71 6.61 -2.31
C ALA A 151 -11.08 5.94 -2.03
N PHE A 152 -11.42 4.85 -2.72
CA PHE A 152 -12.71 4.18 -2.58
C PHE A 152 -13.00 3.65 -1.15
N THR A 153 -12.00 3.58 -0.28
CA THR A 153 -12.15 3.22 1.14
C THR A 153 -12.32 4.42 2.07
N HIS A 154 -12.18 5.66 1.55
CA HIS A 154 -12.18 6.88 2.37
C HIS A 154 -13.57 7.50 2.41
N LYS A 155 -14.28 7.35 3.53
CA LYS A 155 -15.69 7.75 3.67
C LYS A 155 -15.94 9.23 3.42
N ASP A 156 -14.96 10.08 3.75
CA ASP A 156 -15.09 11.53 3.57
C ASP A 156 -14.69 12.00 2.15
N ALA A 157 -14.35 11.09 1.23
CA ALA A 157 -14.02 11.45 -0.15
C ALA A 157 -15.25 11.85 -0.99
N GLY A 158 -16.45 11.71 -0.43
CA GLY A 158 -17.69 11.93 -1.16
C GLY A 158 -18.03 10.77 -2.11
N SER A 159 -19.06 10.94 -2.94
CA SER A 159 -19.58 9.89 -3.83
C SER A 159 -19.51 10.23 -5.31
N ASP A 160 -18.82 11.30 -5.68
CA ASP A 160 -18.73 11.79 -7.07
C ASP A 160 -17.44 11.28 -7.74
N ASN A 161 -17.56 10.19 -8.49
CA ASN A 161 -16.45 9.57 -9.21
C ASN A 161 -15.82 10.51 -10.27
N SER A 162 -16.55 11.52 -10.76
CA SER A 162 -16.01 12.46 -11.77
C SER A 162 -14.84 13.30 -11.24
N LYS A 163 -14.70 13.38 -9.90
CA LYS A 163 -13.57 14.05 -9.23
C LYS A 163 -12.31 13.21 -9.15
N GLY A 164 -12.36 11.96 -9.60
CA GLY A 164 -11.23 11.04 -9.59
C GLY A 164 -10.93 10.38 -8.25
N ALA A 165 -11.53 10.85 -7.15
CA ALA A 165 -11.47 10.26 -5.83
C ALA A 165 -12.86 10.28 -5.18
N ALA A 166 -13.38 9.13 -4.77
CA ALA A 166 -14.70 8.99 -4.17
C ALA A 166 -14.83 7.70 -3.36
N TYR A 167 -15.65 7.72 -2.32
CA TYR A 167 -16.00 6.54 -1.53
C TYR A 167 -16.90 5.58 -2.29
N ASN A 168 -16.61 4.29 -2.22
CA ASN A 168 -17.49 3.23 -2.69
C ASN A 168 -17.64 2.17 -1.60
N GLU A 169 -18.81 2.15 -0.94
CA GLU A 169 -19.07 1.27 0.21
C GLU A 169 -18.87 -0.22 -0.12
N LEU A 170 -19.29 -0.64 -1.31
CA LEU A 170 -19.18 -2.03 -1.71
C LEU A 170 -17.72 -2.45 -1.94
N ALA A 171 -16.94 -1.58 -2.60
CA ALA A 171 -15.51 -1.81 -2.81
C ALA A 171 -14.73 -1.76 -1.48
N ASP A 172 -15.06 -0.82 -0.58
CA ASP A 172 -14.48 -0.75 0.76
C ASP A 172 -14.67 -2.06 1.53
N LYS A 173 -15.91 -2.51 1.67
CA LYS A 173 -16.23 -3.77 2.35
C LYS A 173 -15.54 -4.98 1.72
N ARG A 174 -15.60 -5.11 0.39
CA ARG A 174 -14.99 -6.24 -0.34
C ARG A 174 -13.47 -6.24 -0.22
N SER A 175 -12.84 -5.09 -0.31
CA SER A 175 -11.38 -4.97 -0.20
C SER A 175 -10.89 -5.33 1.22
N TRP A 176 -11.64 -4.96 2.24
CA TRP A 176 -11.36 -5.36 3.62
C TRP A 176 -11.45 -6.88 3.81
N GLU A 177 -12.49 -7.54 3.26
CA GLU A 177 -12.62 -9.00 3.31
C GLU A 177 -11.49 -9.70 2.53
N ALA A 178 -11.11 -9.18 1.35
CA ALA A 178 -10.00 -9.71 0.58
C ALA A 178 -8.67 -9.63 1.36
N MET A 179 -8.40 -8.52 2.04
CA MET A 179 -7.24 -8.41 2.93
C MET A 179 -7.27 -9.43 4.07
N LYS A 180 -8.42 -9.64 4.73
CA LYS A 180 -8.54 -10.63 5.81
C LYS A 180 -8.27 -12.05 5.31
N THR A 181 -8.79 -12.40 4.15
CA THR A 181 -8.51 -13.69 3.49
C THR A 181 -7.02 -13.85 3.21
N PHE A 182 -6.39 -12.83 2.66
CA PHE A 182 -4.96 -12.80 2.41
C PHE A 182 -4.15 -12.96 3.71
N PHE A 183 -4.54 -12.30 4.79
CA PHE A 183 -3.88 -12.46 6.09
C PHE A 183 -4.00 -13.89 6.64
N THR A 184 -5.16 -14.54 6.45
CA THR A 184 -5.32 -15.95 6.82
C THR A 184 -4.36 -16.86 6.06
N GLU A 185 -3.99 -16.49 4.84
CA GLU A 185 -3.03 -17.24 4.02
C GLU A 185 -1.59 -17.03 4.47
N ILE A 186 -1.18 -15.77 4.67
CA ILE A 186 0.23 -15.45 4.93
C ILE A 186 0.69 -15.67 6.37
N PHE A 187 -0.24 -15.74 7.32
CA PHE A 187 0.04 -15.93 8.75
C PHE A 187 -0.25 -17.37 9.26
N LYS A 188 -0.22 -18.33 8.35
CA LYS A 188 -0.28 -19.76 8.69
C LYS A 188 1.00 -20.26 9.33
#